data_c7b8a061a94cb248f5e879a9232559b7
#
_entry.id   c7b8a061a94cb248f5e879a9232559b7
#
_cell.length_a   1.000
_cell.length_b   1.000
_cell.length_c   1.000
_cell.angle_alpha   90.00
_cell.angle_beta   90.00
_cell.angle_gamma   90.00
#
_symmetry.space_group_name_H-M   'P 1'
#
loop_
_entity.id
_entity.type
_entity.pdbx_description
1 polymer ?
#
loop_
_entity_poly.entity_id
_entity_poly.type
_entity_poly.pdbx_seq_one_letter_code
_entity_poly.pdbx_strand_id
1 'polypeptide(L)'
;VTITFVTIRTLDAPLAGFALSFALELSDHISWLLSKYAKLELDANAAERIVEYTQLDQEPQSGIPVPVYWPSNGEIEVTDLCVSYGPDLPPVLSDLTFTLRPGERVGIVGRTGAGKSSLSLALLRCLDARSGSIHIDGIDIAQVRLHDLRSRVGIIPQDPVVFAGTVREVLDPFGQHDDSELLDALTEVGLLRSEDGASGPFSLDATIIEGGRNLSQGQKQLLCLARALVSRPKILIMDEATASIDMESDIRIQRTLRQVVRGCTLLVIAHRLSTIADFDRIIVLDGGRVVEMGTPGELMTIEKGVFRGLVQESGESVVIQQMIHGNTIEL
;
A
#
# COMPACT_ATOMS: atom_id res chain seq x y z
N VAL A 1 23.73 -63.06 -12.26
CA VAL A 1 24.39 -63.45 -13.53
C VAL A 1 25.52 -64.42 -13.21
N THR A 2 26.43 -64.17 -12.26
CA THR A 2 27.59 -65.01 -11.96
C THR A 2 27.18 -66.39 -11.35
N ILE A 3 26.17 -66.45 -10.49
CA ILE A 3 25.65 -67.68 -9.88
C ILE A 3 25.00 -68.57 -10.95
N THR A 4 24.31 -67.98 -11.92
CA THR A 4 23.65 -68.72 -13.00
C THR A 4 24.66 -69.38 -13.95
N PHE A 5 25.83 -68.79 -14.18
CA PHE A 5 26.89 -69.35 -15.02
C PHE A 5 27.59 -70.50 -14.36
N VAL A 6 27.75 -70.55 -13.05
CA VAL A 6 28.40 -71.64 -12.30
C VAL A 6 27.49 -72.83 -12.22
N THR A 7 26.19 -72.73 -12.22
CA THR A 7 25.19 -73.78 -12.06
C THR A 7 24.63 -74.36 -13.37
N ILE A 8 25.07 -73.84 -14.51
CA ILE A 8 24.57 -74.22 -15.86
C ILE A 8 24.69 -75.73 -16.18
N ARG A 9 25.54 -76.49 -15.44
CA ARG A 9 25.69 -77.94 -15.60
C ARG A 9 24.71 -78.78 -14.82
N THR A 10 23.89 -78.18 -13.92
CA THR A 10 23.01 -78.88 -13.00
C THR A 10 21.56 -78.37 -12.92
N LEU A 11 21.24 -77.32 -13.58
CA LEU A 11 19.88 -76.70 -13.63
C LEU A 11 19.22 -77.05 -14.97
N ASP A 12 17.93 -77.39 -14.91
CA ASP A 12 17.05 -77.52 -16.06
C ASP A 12 16.93 -76.15 -16.74
N ALA A 13 17.13 -76.09 -18.07
CA ALA A 13 17.11 -74.88 -18.86
C ALA A 13 15.81 -74.06 -18.65
N PRO A 14 14.61 -74.66 -18.52
CA PRO A 14 13.37 -73.96 -18.18
C PRO A 14 13.43 -73.27 -16.83
N LEU A 15 13.99 -73.87 -15.82
CA LEU A 15 14.11 -73.38 -14.45
C LEU A 15 15.08 -72.18 -14.37
N ALA A 16 16.17 -72.26 -15.14
CA ALA A 16 17.14 -71.16 -15.25
C ALA A 16 16.53 -69.93 -15.96
N GLY A 17 15.76 -70.13 -17.05
CA GLY A 17 15.01 -69.09 -17.73
C GLY A 17 13.99 -68.42 -16.85
N PHE A 18 13.19 -69.22 -16.10
CA PHE A 18 12.23 -68.67 -15.16
C PHE A 18 12.89 -67.83 -14.05
N ALA A 19 13.96 -68.33 -13.44
CA ALA A 19 14.68 -67.60 -12.39
C ALA A 19 15.28 -66.28 -12.89
N LEU A 20 15.80 -66.25 -14.14
CA LEU A 20 16.31 -65.03 -14.76
C LEU A 20 15.20 -64.00 -15.05
N SER A 21 14.09 -64.48 -15.62
CA SER A 21 12.92 -63.59 -15.88
C SER A 21 12.39 -63.00 -14.60
N PHE A 22 12.24 -63.81 -13.54
CA PHE A 22 11.75 -63.35 -12.25
C PHE A 22 12.71 -62.36 -11.60
N ALA A 23 14.04 -62.55 -11.74
CA ALA A 23 15.05 -61.63 -11.24
C ALA A 23 14.98 -60.27 -11.94
N LEU A 24 14.70 -60.24 -13.25
CA LEU A 24 14.53 -59.02 -14.02
C LEU A 24 13.24 -58.30 -13.62
N GLU A 25 12.11 -59.01 -13.52
CA GLU A 25 10.84 -58.45 -13.05
C GLU A 25 10.96 -57.90 -11.61
N LEU A 26 11.68 -58.57 -10.72
CA LEU A 26 11.91 -58.05 -9.36
C LEU A 26 12.68 -56.73 -9.38
N SER A 27 13.68 -56.59 -10.24
CA SER A 27 14.43 -55.36 -10.41
C SER A 27 13.54 -54.21 -10.86
N ASP A 28 12.66 -54.47 -11.83
CA ASP A 28 11.71 -53.48 -12.36
C ASP A 28 10.69 -53.07 -11.28
N HIS A 29 10.19 -54.00 -10.50
CA HIS A 29 9.28 -53.74 -9.40
C HIS A 29 9.93 -52.90 -8.29
N ILE A 30 11.19 -53.20 -7.94
CA ILE A 30 11.95 -52.38 -6.97
C ILE A 30 12.14 -50.96 -7.49
N SER A 31 12.53 -50.80 -8.75
CA SER A 31 12.71 -49.48 -9.38
C SER A 31 11.39 -48.69 -9.43
N TRP A 32 10.30 -49.39 -9.76
CA TRP A 32 8.96 -48.78 -9.75
C TRP A 32 8.57 -48.32 -8.32
N LEU A 33 8.79 -49.16 -7.30
CA LEU A 33 8.50 -48.86 -5.92
C LEU A 33 9.28 -47.62 -5.43
N LEU A 34 10.58 -47.57 -5.73
CA LEU A 34 11.41 -46.38 -5.40
C LEU A 34 10.93 -45.14 -6.08
N SER A 35 10.54 -45.23 -7.37
CA SER A 35 9.98 -44.09 -8.09
C SER A 35 8.65 -43.61 -7.50
N LYS A 36 7.80 -44.55 -7.07
CA LYS A 36 6.53 -44.20 -6.40
C LYS A 36 6.74 -43.58 -5.03
N TYR A 37 7.72 -44.08 -4.28
CA TYR A 37 8.08 -43.50 -2.97
C TYR A 37 8.58 -42.05 -3.13
N ALA A 38 9.51 -41.83 -4.08
CA ALA A 38 9.99 -40.46 -4.35
C ALA A 38 8.86 -39.52 -4.78
N LYS A 39 7.91 -39.98 -5.60
CA LYS A 39 6.75 -39.20 -5.99
C LYS A 39 5.83 -38.90 -4.80
N LEU A 40 5.60 -39.91 -3.93
CA LEU A 40 4.80 -39.71 -2.71
C LEU A 40 5.41 -38.64 -1.80
N GLU A 41 6.73 -38.62 -1.65
CA GLU A 41 7.44 -37.61 -0.86
C GLU A 41 7.23 -36.20 -1.43
N LEU A 42 7.30 -36.03 -2.78
CA LEU A 42 7.03 -34.75 -3.43
C LEU A 42 5.56 -34.31 -3.25
N ASP A 43 4.63 -35.26 -3.39
CA ASP A 43 3.20 -34.98 -3.21
C ASP A 43 2.89 -34.64 -1.74
N ALA A 44 3.58 -35.29 -0.77
CA ALA A 44 3.47 -35.00 0.65
C ALA A 44 3.98 -33.57 0.99
N ASN A 45 5.11 -33.16 0.40
CA ASN A 45 5.64 -31.80 0.56
C ASN A 45 4.65 -30.74 0.03
N ALA A 46 3.97 -31.03 -1.08
CA ALA A 46 2.95 -30.12 -1.59
C ALA A 46 1.74 -30.02 -0.64
N ALA A 47 1.31 -31.16 -0.07
CA ALA A 47 0.24 -31.18 0.92
C ALA A 47 0.63 -30.44 2.22
N GLU A 48 1.86 -30.62 2.69
CA GLU A 48 2.39 -29.93 3.87
C GLU A 48 2.35 -28.39 3.66
N ARG A 49 2.79 -27.91 2.50
CA ARG A 49 2.69 -26.49 2.15
C ARG A 49 1.25 -25.97 2.19
N ILE A 50 0.29 -26.72 1.66
CA ILE A 50 -1.11 -26.34 1.71
C ILE A 50 -1.59 -26.22 3.17
N VAL A 51 -1.24 -27.20 4.01
CA VAL A 51 -1.60 -27.18 5.44
C VAL A 51 -0.94 -26.00 6.15
N GLU A 52 0.33 -25.72 5.87
CA GLU A 52 1.03 -24.55 6.42
C GLU A 52 0.32 -23.24 6.08
N TYR A 53 -0.10 -23.06 4.81
CA TYR A 53 -0.88 -21.88 4.40
C TYR A 53 -2.24 -21.77 5.09
N THR A 54 -2.88 -22.90 5.45
CA THR A 54 -4.16 -22.86 6.20
C THR A 54 -3.99 -22.48 7.67
N GLN A 55 -2.77 -22.57 8.19
CA GLN A 55 -2.44 -22.28 9.59
C GLN A 55 -1.80 -20.89 9.80
N LEU A 56 -1.68 -20.09 8.71
CA LEU A 56 -1.19 -18.73 8.84
C LEU A 56 -2.09 -17.90 9.75
N ASP A 57 -1.46 -17.08 10.60
CA ASP A 57 -2.18 -16.13 11.44
C ASP A 57 -2.99 -15.16 10.55
N GLN A 58 -4.26 -15.05 10.87
CA GLN A 58 -5.17 -14.15 10.15
C GLN A 58 -5.32 -12.84 10.91
N GLU A 59 -5.51 -11.75 10.16
CA GLU A 59 -5.91 -10.48 10.77
C GLU A 59 -7.22 -10.63 11.55
N PRO A 60 -7.36 -9.97 12.73
CA PRO A 60 -8.56 -10.08 13.54
C PRO A 60 -9.78 -9.56 12.77
N GLN A 61 -10.76 -10.41 12.54
CA GLN A 61 -12.02 -10.04 11.90
C GLN A 61 -13.05 -9.48 12.90
N SER A 62 -12.74 -9.55 14.20
CA SER A 62 -13.57 -9.02 15.27
C SER A 62 -13.43 -7.49 15.37
N GLY A 63 -14.49 -6.81 15.81
CA GLY A 63 -14.50 -5.37 16.05
C GLY A 63 -15.91 -4.83 16.14
N ILE A 64 -16.03 -3.60 16.62
CA ILE A 64 -17.31 -2.90 16.74
C ILE A 64 -17.70 -2.37 15.35
N PRO A 65 -18.95 -2.61 14.88
CA PRO A 65 -19.45 -1.98 13.68
C PRO A 65 -19.56 -0.47 13.91
N VAL A 66 -19.09 0.32 12.97
CA VAL A 66 -19.17 1.77 13.03
C VAL A 66 -20.48 2.29 12.42
N PRO A 67 -20.95 3.47 12.82
CA PRO A 67 -22.11 4.12 12.18
C PRO A 67 -21.93 4.26 10.66
N VAL A 68 -23.04 4.25 9.93
CA VAL A 68 -23.02 4.27 8.44
C VAL A 68 -22.26 5.50 7.91
N TYR A 69 -22.33 6.64 8.58
CA TYR A 69 -21.70 7.91 8.18
C TYR A 69 -20.36 8.19 8.87
N TRP A 70 -19.81 7.20 9.56
CA TRP A 70 -18.47 7.33 10.13
C TRP A 70 -17.39 7.05 9.05
N PRO A 71 -16.33 7.86 9.00
CA PRO A 71 -16.12 9.12 9.70
C PRO A 71 -17.01 10.24 9.15
N SER A 72 -17.57 11.07 10.02
CA SER A 72 -18.46 12.17 9.66
C SER A 72 -17.72 13.48 9.40
N ASN A 73 -16.77 13.77 10.28
CA ASN A 73 -15.98 15.01 10.25
C ASN A 73 -14.55 14.76 9.73
N GLY A 74 -13.97 13.60 10.05
CA GLY A 74 -12.61 13.24 9.68
C GLY A 74 -11.55 13.80 10.64
N GLU A 75 -11.91 14.00 11.93
CA GLU A 75 -10.94 14.32 12.98
C GLU A 75 -10.09 13.10 13.30
N ILE A 76 -8.78 13.28 13.47
CA ILE A 76 -7.85 12.22 13.88
C ILE A 76 -7.11 12.68 15.13
N GLU A 77 -7.20 11.92 16.20
CA GLU A 77 -6.44 12.14 17.43
C GLU A 77 -5.48 10.97 17.65
N VAL A 78 -4.22 11.29 17.82
CA VAL A 78 -3.16 10.34 18.15
C VAL A 78 -2.61 10.70 19.51
N THR A 79 -2.63 9.75 20.46
CA THR A 79 -2.22 9.98 21.84
C THR A 79 -1.20 8.94 22.27
N ASP A 80 0.00 9.40 22.64
CA ASP A 80 1.11 8.61 23.17
C ASP A 80 1.40 7.33 22.36
N LEU A 81 1.23 7.43 21.05
CA LEU A 81 1.33 6.28 20.13
C LEU A 81 2.74 5.74 20.06
N CYS A 82 2.86 4.45 20.35
CA CYS A 82 4.09 3.68 20.18
C CYS A 82 3.83 2.47 19.27
N VAL A 83 4.63 2.31 18.22
CA VAL A 83 4.46 1.25 17.21
C VAL A 83 5.79 0.55 16.95
N SER A 84 5.75 -0.78 16.76
CA SER A 84 6.90 -1.59 16.35
C SER A 84 6.48 -2.62 15.30
N TYR A 85 7.42 -3.07 14.46
CA TYR A 85 7.18 -4.09 13.44
C TYR A 85 7.08 -5.53 14.01
N GLY A 86 7.33 -5.70 15.30
CA GLY A 86 7.19 -6.98 15.98
C GLY A 86 7.33 -6.81 17.49
N PRO A 87 6.86 -7.79 18.29
CA PRO A 87 6.84 -7.68 19.75
C PRO A 87 8.23 -7.49 20.37
N ASP A 88 9.27 -8.07 19.78
CA ASP A 88 10.64 -8.02 20.26
C ASP A 88 11.52 -6.98 19.55
N LEU A 89 10.95 -6.25 18.56
CA LEU A 89 11.69 -5.22 17.83
C LEU A 89 11.58 -3.86 18.54
N PRO A 90 12.61 -3.00 18.38
CA PRO A 90 12.55 -1.65 18.93
C PRO A 90 11.39 -0.86 18.29
N PRO A 91 10.81 0.08 19.03
CA PRO A 91 9.75 0.92 18.50
C PRO A 91 10.28 1.81 17.37
N VAL A 92 9.48 1.89 16.29
CA VAL A 92 9.73 2.78 15.14
C VAL A 92 9.06 4.14 15.35
N LEU A 93 7.92 4.15 16.05
CA LEU A 93 7.24 5.35 16.51
C LEU A 93 7.19 5.31 18.04
N SER A 94 7.47 6.44 18.69
CA SER A 94 7.51 6.56 20.14
C SER A 94 6.89 7.86 20.61
N ASP A 95 5.92 7.77 21.53
CA ASP A 95 5.29 8.90 22.18
C ASP A 95 4.73 9.95 21.21
N LEU A 96 4.12 9.51 20.09
CA LEU A 96 3.50 10.44 19.14
C LEU A 96 2.17 10.93 19.70
N THR A 97 2.04 12.26 19.83
CA THR A 97 0.79 12.92 20.23
C THR A 97 0.54 14.12 19.31
N PHE A 98 -0.56 14.07 18.58
CA PHE A 98 -1.05 15.18 17.74
C PHE A 98 -2.51 14.97 17.36
N THR A 99 -3.18 16.05 16.94
CA THR A 99 -4.56 16.01 16.47
C THR A 99 -4.65 16.65 15.10
N LEU A 100 -5.37 16.04 14.16
CA LEU A 100 -5.73 16.61 12.85
C LEU A 100 -7.18 17.08 12.92
N ARG A 101 -7.42 18.33 12.57
CA ARG A 101 -8.77 18.93 12.58
C ARG A 101 -9.54 18.48 11.32
N PRO A 102 -10.87 18.45 11.40
CA PRO A 102 -11.71 18.20 10.23
C PRO A 102 -11.37 19.12 9.06
N GLY A 103 -11.10 18.54 7.88
CA GLY A 103 -10.78 19.28 6.66
C GLY A 103 -9.39 19.95 6.65
N GLU A 104 -8.54 19.67 7.63
CA GLU A 104 -7.18 20.22 7.71
C GLU A 104 -6.24 19.50 6.72
N ARG A 105 -5.35 20.25 6.07
CA ARG A 105 -4.28 19.70 5.22
C ARG A 105 -2.99 19.69 6.01
N VAL A 106 -2.49 18.51 6.32
CA VAL A 106 -1.29 18.34 7.15
C VAL A 106 -0.20 17.61 6.37
N GLY A 107 0.98 18.20 6.32
CA GLY A 107 2.18 17.61 5.75
C GLY A 107 3.03 16.92 6.83
N ILE A 108 3.45 15.69 6.59
CA ILE A 108 4.43 15.00 7.42
C ILE A 108 5.77 14.99 6.71
N VAL A 109 6.78 15.53 7.37
CA VAL A 109 8.16 15.58 6.87
C VAL A 109 9.13 14.98 7.88
N GLY A 110 10.32 14.66 7.42
CA GLY A 110 11.39 14.12 8.24
C GLY A 110 12.39 13.36 7.38
N ARG A 111 13.54 13.06 7.95
CA ARG A 111 14.59 12.30 7.26
C ARG A 111 14.11 10.89 6.90
N THR A 112 14.81 10.23 5.98
CA THR A 112 14.57 8.82 5.68
C THR A 112 14.76 8.00 6.97
N GLY A 113 13.80 7.08 7.24
CA GLY A 113 13.82 6.31 8.49
C GLY A 113 13.22 7.02 9.71
N ALA A 114 12.68 8.24 9.59
CA ALA A 114 12.02 8.94 10.70
C ALA A 114 10.66 8.35 11.14
N GLY A 115 10.14 7.30 10.45
CA GLY A 115 8.89 6.64 10.81
C GLY A 115 7.65 7.12 10.03
N LYS A 116 7.82 7.96 8.98
CA LYS A 116 6.70 8.53 8.23
C LYS A 116 5.74 7.48 7.66
N SER A 117 6.24 6.53 6.87
CA SER A 117 5.41 5.46 6.29
C SER A 117 4.89 4.48 7.33
N SER A 118 5.59 4.33 8.47
CA SER A 118 5.07 3.52 9.60
C SER A 118 3.85 4.16 10.24
N LEU A 119 3.74 5.49 10.22
CA LEU A 119 2.56 6.19 10.70
C LEU A 119 1.34 5.94 9.80
N SER A 120 1.50 5.97 8.46
CA SER A 120 0.39 5.63 7.55
C SER A 120 -0.08 4.18 7.74
N LEU A 121 0.86 3.24 7.94
CA LEU A 121 0.53 1.85 8.24
C LEU A 121 -0.19 1.69 9.58
N ALA A 122 0.18 2.47 10.60
CA ALA A 122 -0.50 2.46 11.90
C ALA A 122 -1.93 3.03 11.82
N LEU A 123 -2.15 4.11 11.04
CA LEU A 123 -3.48 4.68 10.78
C LEU A 123 -4.42 3.70 10.08
N LEU A 124 -3.90 2.79 9.28
CA LEU A 124 -4.66 1.72 8.60
C LEU A 124 -4.68 0.39 9.39
N ARG A 125 -4.08 0.38 10.58
CA ARG A 125 -3.90 -0.84 11.37
C ARG A 125 -3.27 -1.99 10.57
N CYS A 126 -2.30 -1.67 9.71
CA CYS A 126 -1.35 -2.64 9.17
C CYS A 126 -0.22 -2.90 10.17
N LEU A 127 -0.01 -1.96 11.09
CA LEU A 127 0.83 -2.08 12.28
C LEU A 127 -0.03 -1.73 13.50
N ASP A 128 -0.13 -2.65 14.45
CA ASP A 128 -0.87 -2.40 15.68
C ASP A 128 -0.06 -1.54 16.66
N ALA A 129 -0.78 -0.68 17.39
CA ALA A 129 -0.20 0.12 18.46
C ALA A 129 0.25 -0.78 19.61
N ARG A 130 1.48 -0.59 20.08
CA ARG A 130 2.02 -1.26 21.28
C ARG A 130 1.51 -0.59 22.55
N SER A 131 1.39 0.72 22.50
CA SER A 131 0.78 1.57 23.53
C SER A 131 0.25 2.85 22.90
N GLY A 132 -0.57 3.59 23.63
CA GLY A 132 -1.26 4.75 23.12
C GLY A 132 -2.49 4.35 22.30
N SER A 133 -3.10 5.33 21.63
CA SER A 133 -4.33 5.12 20.86
C SER A 133 -4.44 6.08 19.68
N ILE A 134 -5.20 5.66 18.67
CA ILE A 134 -5.62 6.50 17.55
C ILE A 134 -7.13 6.52 17.52
N HIS A 135 -7.72 7.72 17.57
CA HIS A 135 -9.16 7.91 17.46
C HIS A 135 -9.49 8.63 16.16
N ILE A 136 -10.56 8.19 15.50
CA ILE A 136 -11.15 8.88 14.35
C ILE A 136 -12.58 9.25 14.73
N ASP A 137 -12.89 10.56 14.72
CA ASP A 137 -14.16 11.10 15.20
C ASP A 137 -14.56 10.53 16.57
N GLY A 138 -13.59 10.46 17.50
CA GLY A 138 -13.78 9.97 18.87
C GLY A 138 -13.89 8.45 19.03
N ILE A 139 -13.80 7.66 17.95
CA ILE A 139 -13.83 6.19 18.00
C ILE A 139 -12.40 5.65 17.87
N ASP A 140 -11.98 4.84 18.85
CA ASP A 140 -10.69 4.16 18.83
C ASP A 140 -10.65 3.14 17.68
N ILE A 141 -9.73 3.36 16.73
CA ILE A 141 -9.59 2.48 15.56
C ILE A 141 -9.20 1.04 15.93
N ALA A 142 -8.57 0.83 17.09
CA ALA A 142 -8.21 -0.50 17.56
C ALA A 142 -9.46 -1.38 17.80
N GLN A 143 -10.60 -0.78 18.09
CA GLN A 143 -11.86 -1.47 18.34
C GLN A 143 -12.71 -1.64 17.07
N VAL A 144 -12.42 -0.90 16.00
CA VAL A 144 -13.19 -0.92 14.75
C VAL A 144 -12.84 -2.17 13.93
N ARG A 145 -13.80 -2.71 13.19
CA ARG A 145 -13.52 -3.77 12.20
C ARG A 145 -12.56 -3.26 11.12
N LEU A 146 -11.54 -4.04 10.80
CA LEU A 146 -10.53 -3.64 9.80
C LEU A 146 -11.14 -3.30 8.44
N HIS A 147 -12.15 -4.06 8.00
CA HIS A 147 -12.85 -3.78 6.77
C HIS A 147 -13.55 -2.40 6.80
N ASP A 148 -14.23 -2.06 7.90
CA ASP A 148 -14.94 -0.78 8.04
C ASP A 148 -13.95 0.40 8.10
N LEU A 149 -12.79 0.23 8.75
CA LEU A 149 -11.74 1.24 8.77
C LEU A 149 -11.15 1.46 7.38
N ARG A 150 -10.67 0.39 6.73
CA ARG A 150 -9.93 0.47 5.46
C ARG A 150 -10.80 0.82 4.26
N SER A 151 -12.11 0.55 4.31
CA SER A 151 -13.04 0.95 3.25
C SER A 151 -13.43 2.43 3.30
N ARG A 152 -13.19 3.13 4.43
CA ARG A 152 -13.63 4.52 4.64
C ARG A 152 -12.49 5.53 4.76
N VAL A 153 -11.27 5.07 4.97
CA VAL A 153 -10.06 5.88 4.93
C VAL A 153 -9.41 5.69 3.56
N GLY A 154 -9.35 6.76 2.77
CA GLY A 154 -8.67 6.74 1.47
C GLY A 154 -7.15 6.69 1.66
N ILE A 155 -6.47 5.85 0.87
CA ILE A 155 -5.02 5.82 0.82
C ILE A 155 -4.52 5.85 -0.62
N ILE A 156 -3.48 6.66 -0.85
CA ILE A 156 -2.69 6.66 -2.08
C ILE A 156 -1.26 6.28 -1.69
N PRO A 157 -0.84 5.05 -2.02
CA PRO A 157 0.49 4.57 -1.66
C PRO A 157 1.57 5.21 -2.53
N GLN A 158 2.82 5.12 -2.07
CA GLN A 158 4.01 5.59 -2.77
C GLN A 158 4.13 4.98 -4.18
N ASP A 159 3.98 3.67 -4.28
CA ASP A 159 3.95 2.97 -5.56
C ASP A 159 2.50 2.71 -5.99
N PRO A 160 2.05 3.29 -7.11
CA PRO A 160 0.69 3.10 -7.60
C PRO A 160 0.46 1.66 -8.04
N VAL A 161 -0.42 0.95 -7.34
CA VAL A 161 -0.81 -0.42 -7.69
C VAL A 161 -2.05 -0.38 -8.59
N VAL A 162 -1.87 -0.83 -9.83
CA VAL A 162 -2.93 -0.90 -10.83
C VAL A 162 -3.07 -2.34 -11.29
N PHE A 163 -4.28 -2.89 -11.16
CA PHE A 163 -4.61 -4.25 -11.61
C PHE A 163 -4.93 -4.27 -13.10
N ALA A 164 -4.80 -5.45 -13.73
CA ALA A 164 -5.27 -5.66 -15.10
C ALA A 164 -6.81 -5.69 -15.13
N GLY A 165 -7.39 -5.09 -16.17
CA GLY A 165 -8.83 -5.01 -16.36
C GLY A 165 -9.22 -3.77 -17.14
N THR A 166 -10.46 -3.35 -17.04
CA THR A 166 -10.96 -2.08 -17.59
C THR A 166 -10.70 -0.93 -16.62
N VAL A 167 -10.70 0.31 -17.11
CA VAL A 167 -10.61 1.51 -16.24
C VAL A 167 -11.71 1.48 -15.18
N ARG A 168 -12.93 1.06 -15.54
CA ARG A 168 -14.06 0.84 -14.65
C ARG A 168 -13.70 -0.08 -13.48
N GLU A 169 -13.20 -1.28 -13.78
CA GLU A 169 -12.82 -2.27 -12.76
C GLU A 169 -11.67 -1.82 -11.86
N VAL A 170 -10.79 -0.96 -12.36
CA VAL A 170 -9.70 -0.40 -11.57
C VAL A 170 -10.21 0.70 -10.62
N LEU A 171 -11.18 1.51 -11.06
CA LEU A 171 -11.77 2.58 -10.23
C LEU A 171 -12.75 2.02 -9.20
N ASP A 172 -13.60 1.08 -9.62
CA ASP A 172 -14.64 0.48 -8.77
C ASP A 172 -14.64 -1.06 -8.90
N PRO A 173 -13.71 -1.75 -8.22
CA PRO A 173 -13.59 -3.20 -8.30
C PRO A 173 -14.79 -3.95 -7.71
N PHE A 174 -15.64 -3.28 -6.95
CA PHE A 174 -16.82 -3.89 -6.29
C PHE A 174 -18.14 -3.52 -6.96
N GLY A 175 -18.14 -2.66 -7.99
CA GLY A 175 -19.34 -2.24 -8.70
C GLY A 175 -20.35 -1.48 -7.82
N GLN A 176 -19.86 -0.59 -6.95
CA GLN A 176 -20.67 0.13 -5.98
C GLN A 176 -21.06 1.53 -6.44
N HIS A 177 -20.48 2.00 -7.54
CA HIS A 177 -20.64 3.37 -8.04
C HIS A 177 -21.19 3.42 -9.47
N ASP A 178 -21.91 4.47 -9.76
CA ASP A 178 -22.46 4.71 -11.10
C ASP A 178 -21.38 5.26 -12.06
N ASP A 179 -21.57 5.04 -13.36
CA ASP A 179 -20.67 5.51 -14.41
C ASP A 179 -20.41 7.03 -14.36
N SER A 180 -21.42 7.81 -13.96
CA SER A 180 -21.30 9.25 -13.80
C SER A 180 -20.29 9.63 -12.72
N GLU A 181 -20.29 8.93 -11.59
CA GLU A 181 -19.35 9.18 -10.48
C GLU A 181 -17.92 8.82 -10.90
N LEU A 182 -17.75 7.73 -11.66
CA LEU A 182 -16.43 7.31 -12.18
C LEU A 182 -15.88 8.32 -13.20
N LEU A 183 -16.75 8.83 -14.11
CA LEU A 183 -16.37 9.84 -15.10
C LEU A 183 -16.05 11.19 -14.44
N ASP A 184 -16.79 11.58 -13.41
CA ASP A 184 -16.52 12.77 -12.63
C ASP A 184 -15.15 12.69 -11.98
N ALA A 185 -14.81 11.57 -11.32
CA ALA A 185 -13.50 11.36 -10.70
C ALA A 185 -12.35 11.42 -11.73
N LEU A 186 -12.52 10.82 -12.92
CA LEU A 186 -11.52 10.90 -13.99
C LEU A 186 -11.36 12.33 -14.53
N THR A 187 -12.44 13.09 -14.59
CA THR A 187 -12.41 14.49 -15.01
C THR A 187 -11.75 15.38 -13.97
N GLU A 188 -12.04 15.16 -12.68
CA GLU A 188 -11.44 15.89 -11.56
C GLU A 188 -9.92 15.75 -11.50
N VAL A 189 -9.39 14.55 -11.80
CA VAL A 189 -7.95 14.31 -11.87
C VAL A 189 -7.33 14.71 -13.22
N GLY A 190 -8.13 15.15 -14.18
CA GLY A 190 -7.68 15.59 -15.52
C GLY A 190 -7.20 14.45 -16.43
N LEU A 191 -7.62 13.21 -16.18
CA LEU A 191 -7.39 12.08 -17.08
C LEU A 191 -8.38 12.05 -18.24
N LEU A 192 -9.58 12.59 -18.04
CA LEU A 192 -10.61 12.76 -19.07
C LEU A 192 -10.78 14.24 -19.37
N ARG A 193 -10.75 14.60 -20.65
CA ARG A 193 -11.10 15.95 -21.13
C ARG A 193 -12.52 15.93 -21.64
N SER A 194 -13.23 17.02 -21.44
CA SER A 194 -14.62 17.17 -21.94
C SER A 194 -14.75 16.98 -23.46
N GLU A 195 -13.65 17.05 -24.20
CA GLU A 195 -13.57 16.89 -25.66
C GLU A 195 -13.31 15.45 -26.09
N ASP A 196 -12.80 14.57 -25.22
CA ASP A 196 -12.36 13.21 -25.57
C ASP A 196 -13.54 12.21 -25.72
N GLY A 197 -14.72 12.56 -25.23
CA GLY A 197 -15.92 11.72 -25.31
C GLY A 197 -15.70 10.31 -24.74
N ALA A 198 -16.59 9.38 -25.08
CA ALA A 198 -16.56 7.98 -24.64
C ALA A 198 -15.41 7.13 -25.27
N SER A 199 -14.52 7.69 -26.08
CA SER A 199 -13.53 6.95 -26.88
C SER A 199 -12.07 7.30 -26.56
N GLY A 200 -11.80 8.04 -25.47
CA GLY A 200 -10.46 8.41 -25.06
C GLY A 200 -9.66 7.26 -24.42
N PRO A 201 -8.34 7.41 -24.22
CA PRO A 201 -7.47 6.39 -23.64
C PRO A 201 -7.84 6.02 -22.18
N PHE A 202 -8.66 6.82 -21.53
CA PHE A 202 -9.22 6.61 -20.19
C PHE A 202 -10.75 6.49 -20.21
N SER A 203 -11.34 6.05 -21.34
CA SER A 203 -12.75 5.63 -21.33
C SER A 203 -12.94 4.50 -20.33
N LEU A 204 -14.13 4.36 -19.74
CA LEU A 204 -14.40 3.34 -18.71
C LEU A 204 -14.11 1.91 -19.18
N ASP A 205 -14.27 1.65 -20.49
CA ASP A 205 -14.04 0.35 -21.11
C ASP A 205 -12.60 0.17 -21.66
N ALA A 206 -11.73 1.19 -21.53
CA ALA A 206 -10.35 1.09 -21.95
C ALA A 206 -9.60 0.05 -21.11
N THR A 207 -8.79 -0.78 -21.77
CA THR A 207 -8.07 -1.88 -21.13
C THR A 207 -6.75 -1.42 -20.53
N ILE A 208 -6.54 -1.81 -19.28
CA ILE A 208 -5.30 -1.66 -18.54
C ILE A 208 -4.63 -3.02 -18.47
N ILE A 209 -3.39 -3.12 -18.92
CA ILE A 209 -2.62 -4.37 -18.86
C ILE A 209 -2.00 -4.54 -17.47
N GLU A 210 -1.56 -5.75 -17.16
CA GLU A 210 -0.97 -6.12 -15.87
C GLU A 210 0.13 -5.13 -15.42
N GLY A 211 -0.03 -4.61 -14.19
CA GLY A 211 0.85 -3.59 -13.61
C GLY A 211 0.77 -2.22 -14.29
N GLY A 212 -0.25 -1.98 -15.13
CA GLY A 212 -0.44 -0.71 -15.82
C GLY A 212 0.72 -0.36 -16.77
N ARG A 213 1.33 -1.34 -17.44
CA ARG A 213 2.50 -1.12 -18.32
C ARG A 213 2.21 -0.23 -19.53
N ASN A 214 0.94 -0.08 -19.87
CA ASN A 214 0.49 0.84 -20.92
C ASN A 214 0.24 2.26 -20.43
N LEU A 215 0.52 2.56 -19.15
CA LEU A 215 0.35 3.87 -18.54
C LEU A 215 1.69 4.44 -18.09
N SER A 216 1.86 5.76 -18.18
CA SER A 216 2.98 6.45 -17.54
C SER A 216 2.85 6.40 -16.01
N GLN A 217 3.94 6.63 -15.29
CA GLN A 217 3.91 6.65 -13.82
C GLN A 217 2.95 7.71 -13.28
N GLY A 218 2.94 8.92 -13.90
CA GLY A 218 2.00 9.99 -13.56
C GLY A 218 0.54 9.59 -13.82
N GLN A 219 0.26 8.91 -14.94
CA GLN A 219 -1.09 8.43 -15.24
C GLN A 219 -1.55 7.37 -14.23
N LYS A 220 -0.66 6.47 -13.79
CA LYS A 220 -0.98 5.50 -12.73
C LYS A 220 -1.33 6.21 -11.40
N GLN A 221 -0.57 7.22 -11.03
CA GLN A 221 -0.83 8.00 -9.82
C GLN A 221 -2.16 8.76 -9.91
N LEU A 222 -2.43 9.43 -11.03
CA LEU A 222 -3.72 10.09 -11.26
C LEU A 222 -4.89 9.10 -11.23
N LEU A 223 -4.70 7.88 -11.76
CA LEU A 223 -5.72 6.84 -11.71
C LEU A 223 -5.94 6.33 -10.27
N CYS A 224 -4.88 6.17 -9.48
CA CYS A 224 -5.00 5.83 -8.05
C CYS A 224 -5.67 6.96 -7.26
N LEU A 225 -5.39 8.22 -7.61
CA LEU A 225 -6.06 9.38 -7.02
C LEU A 225 -7.56 9.37 -7.39
N ALA A 226 -7.91 9.17 -8.67
CA ALA A 226 -9.30 9.06 -9.11
C ALA A 226 -10.04 7.95 -8.34
N ARG A 227 -9.43 6.76 -8.22
CA ARG A 227 -9.99 5.64 -7.43
C ARG A 227 -10.26 6.03 -5.97
N ALA A 228 -9.33 6.75 -5.34
CA ALA A 228 -9.52 7.21 -3.97
C ALA A 228 -10.63 8.27 -3.86
N LEU A 229 -10.84 9.10 -4.88
CA LEU A 229 -11.86 10.15 -4.92
C LEU A 229 -13.27 9.63 -5.22
N VAL A 230 -13.42 8.52 -5.94
CA VAL A 230 -14.73 7.88 -6.22
C VAL A 230 -15.52 7.67 -4.93
N SER A 231 -14.88 7.18 -3.87
CA SER A 231 -15.53 6.94 -2.57
C SER A 231 -15.74 8.20 -1.73
N ARG A 232 -15.28 9.39 -2.17
CA ARG A 232 -15.36 10.68 -1.46
C ARG A 232 -15.02 10.57 0.04
N PRO A 233 -13.81 10.06 0.38
CA PRO A 233 -13.45 9.79 1.76
C PRO A 233 -13.37 11.09 2.57
N LYS A 234 -13.69 11.00 3.88
CA LYS A 234 -13.49 12.11 4.82
C LYS A 234 -12.04 12.25 5.29
N ILE A 235 -11.25 11.21 5.12
CA ILE A 235 -9.83 11.18 5.45
C ILE A 235 -9.09 10.59 4.26
N LEU A 236 -8.07 11.29 3.79
CA LEU A 236 -7.20 10.84 2.70
C LEU A 236 -5.74 10.88 3.17
N ILE A 237 -5.07 9.75 3.08
CA ILE A 237 -3.64 9.61 3.39
C ILE A 237 -2.89 9.44 2.08
N MET A 238 -1.84 10.23 1.86
CA MET A 238 -0.97 10.12 0.70
C MET A 238 0.46 9.87 1.16
N ASP A 239 1.06 8.78 0.70
CA ASP A 239 2.46 8.46 0.96
C ASP A 239 3.27 8.74 -0.30
N GLU A 240 4.10 9.79 -0.29
CA GLU A 240 5.12 10.12 -1.31
C GLU A 240 4.66 10.03 -2.79
N ALA A 241 3.43 10.38 -3.09
CA ALA A 241 2.80 10.13 -4.38
C ALA A 241 3.46 10.83 -5.61
N THR A 242 4.51 11.66 -5.44
CA THR A 242 5.05 12.50 -6.54
C THR A 242 6.56 12.35 -6.81
N ALA A 243 7.28 11.50 -6.09
CA ALA A 243 8.75 11.44 -6.17
C ALA A 243 9.32 11.04 -7.56
N SER A 244 8.56 10.29 -8.35
CA SER A 244 9.02 9.72 -9.64
C SER A 244 8.17 10.19 -10.83
N ILE A 245 7.50 11.34 -10.73
CA ILE A 245 6.53 11.81 -11.70
C ILE A 245 7.09 12.99 -12.50
N ASP A 246 6.69 13.09 -13.77
CA ASP A 246 6.99 14.25 -14.60
C ASP A 246 6.32 15.52 -14.06
N MET A 247 6.91 16.67 -14.35
CA MET A 247 6.49 17.96 -13.81
C MET A 247 5.03 18.32 -14.15
N GLU A 248 4.55 17.93 -15.34
CA GLU A 248 3.17 18.21 -15.77
C GLU A 248 2.15 17.43 -14.95
N SER A 249 2.41 16.14 -14.74
CA SER A 249 1.56 15.27 -13.90
C SER A 249 1.59 15.69 -12.43
N ASP A 250 2.74 16.12 -11.92
CA ASP A 250 2.85 16.66 -10.56
C ASP A 250 1.99 17.90 -10.36
N ILE A 251 2.06 18.87 -11.26
CA ILE A 251 1.22 20.07 -11.23
C ILE A 251 -0.28 19.70 -11.24
N ARG A 252 -0.68 18.72 -12.04
CA ARG A 252 -2.07 18.24 -12.08
C ARG A 252 -2.51 17.64 -10.75
N ILE A 253 -1.70 16.76 -10.16
CA ILE A 253 -1.96 16.17 -8.85
C ILE A 253 -2.10 17.26 -7.79
N GLN A 254 -1.19 18.25 -7.76
CA GLN A 254 -1.23 19.37 -6.84
C GLN A 254 -2.50 20.20 -6.99
N ARG A 255 -2.92 20.49 -8.22
CA ARG A 255 -4.18 21.23 -8.48
C ARG A 255 -5.39 20.45 -7.99
N THR A 256 -5.45 19.15 -8.31
CA THR A 256 -6.54 18.27 -7.88
C THR A 256 -6.63 18.23 -6.36
N LEU A 257 -5.50 18.06 -5.66
CA LEU A 257 -5.47 18.04 -4.19
C LEU A 257 -6.00 19.35 -3.59
N ARG A 258 -5.66 20.49 -4.19
CA ARG A 258 -6.14 21.79 -3.70
C ARG A 258 -7.63 22.05 -3.95
N GLN A 259 -8.18 21.49 -5.04
CA GLN A 259 -9.56 21.77 -5.49
C GLN A 259 -10.56 20.72 -4.99
N VAL A 260 -10.21 19.45 -5.10
CA VAL A 260 -11.13 18.32 -4.90
C VAL A 260 -11.17 17.86 -3.44
N VAL A 261 -10.08 18.02 -2.72
CA VAL A 261 -9.98 17.56 -1.32
C VAL A 261 -10.61 18.56 -0.32
N ARG A 262 -11.45 19.49 -0.80
CA ARG A 262 -12.18 20.41 0.08
C ARG A 262 -13.16 19.67 0.97
N GLY A 263 -12.99 19.77 2.29
CA GLY A 263 -13.84 19.11 3.29
C GLY A 263 -13.42 17.65 3.61
N CYS A 264 -12.25 17.23 3.12
CA CYS A 264 -11.57 15.99 3.51
C CYS A 264 -10.33 16.35 4.33
N THR A 265 -10.07 15.63 5.40
CA THR A 265 -8.82 15.73 6.16
C THR A 265 -7.72 15.06 5.37
N LEU A 266 -6.71 15.83 4.96
CA LEU A 266 -5.63 15.37 4.10
C LEU A 266 -4.32 15.24 4.88
N LEU A 267 -3.77 14.04 4.90
CA LEU A 267 -2.46 13.76 5.46
C LEU A 267 -1.50 13.37 4.34
N VAL A 268 -0.48 14.18 4.09
CA VAL A 268 0.52 13.94 3.04
C VAL A 268 1.89 13.68 3.66
N ILE A 269 2.43 12.50 3.42
CA ILE A 269 3.82 12.21 3.68
C ILE A 269 4.61 12.73 2.49
N ALA A 270 5.37 13.81 2.70
CA ALA A 270 6.03 14.50 1.62
C ALA A 270 7.54 14.22 1.60
N HIS A 271 8.06 13.96 0.40
CA HIS A 271 9.49 14.02 0.09
C HIS A 271 9.87 15.35 -0.57
N ARG A 272 8.96 15.97 -1.32
CA ARG A 272 9.14 17.32 -1.85
C ARG A 272 8.45 18.32 -0.92
N LEU A 273 9.22 19.23 -0.37
CA LEU A 273 8.70 20.24 0.57
C LEU A 273 7.82 21.28 -0.12
N SER A 274 8.03 21.53 -1.41
CA SER A 274 7.19 22.40 -2.23
C SER A 274 5.73 21.93 -2.31
N THR A 275 5.48 20.62 -2.23
CA THR A 275 4.13 20.03 -2.24
C THR A 275 3.27 20.48 -1.06
N ILE A 276 3.89 20.71 0.09
CA ILE A 276 3.20 20.99 1.36
C ILE A 276 3.45 22.41 1.89
N ALA A 277 4.14 23.24 1.11
CA ALA A 277 4.52 24.59 1.52
C ALA A 277 3.31 25.52 1.79
N ASP A 278 2.14 25.21 1.19
CA ASP A 278 0.87 25.94 1.36
C ASP A 278 -0.14 25.19 2.24
N PHE A 279 0.29 24.15 2.95
CA PHE A 279 -0.58 23.39 3.85
C PHE A 279 -0.86 24.16 5.14
N ASP A 280 -1.96 23.77 5.79
CA ASP A 280 -2.41 24.45 7.01
C ASP A 280 -1.44 24.17 8.18
N ARG A 281 -0.84 22.97 8.21
CA ARG A 281 0.12 22.57 9.25
C ARG A 281 1.13 21.54 8.75
N ILE A 282 2.31 21.56 9.33
CA ILE A 282 3.37 20.58 9.11
C ILE A 282 3.71 19.91 10.45
N ILE A 283 3.91 18.61 10.40
CA ILE A 283 4.43 17.77 11.50
C ILE A 283 5.80 17.27 11.06
N VAL A 284 6.83 17.57 11.84
CA VAL A 284 8.19 17.12 11.60
C VAL A 284 8.49 15.90 12.47
N LEU A 285 8.81 14.78 11.82
CA LEU A 285 9.22 13.56 12.49
C LEU A 285 10.74 13.40 12.46
N ASP A 286 11.33 13.08 13.58
CA ASP A 286 12.73 12.66 13.69
C ASP A 286 12.86 11.54 14.73
N GLY A 287 13.57 10.46 14.37
CA GLY A 287 13.76 9.31 15.24
C GLY A 287 12.46 8.71 15.81
N GLY A 288 11.38 8.71 15.03
CA GLY A 288 10.08 8.17 15.44
C GLY A 288 9.28 9.07 16.40
N ARG A 289 9.63 10.34 16.55
CA ARG A 289 8.97 11.31 17.43
C ARG A 289 8.58 12.58 16.69
N VAL A 290 7.55 13.27 17.16
CA VAL A 290 7.22 14.61 16.69
C VAL A 290 8.20 15.59 17.36
N VAL A 291 9.03 16.25 16.54
CA VAL A 291 10.01 17.23 17.05
C VAL A 291 9.56 18.67 16.84
N GLU A 292 8.79 18.94 15.79
CA GLU A 292 8.23 20.25 15.51
C GLU A 292 6.82 20.09 14.92
N MET A 293 5.95 21.02 15.22
CA MET A 293 4.59 21.09 14.66
C MET A 293 4.12 22.54 14.62
N GLY A 294 3.64 22.98 13.46
CA GLY A 294 3.15 24.35 13.28
C GLY A 294 2.84 24.64 11.82
N THR A 295 2.45 25.87 11.54
CA THR A 295 2.30 26.34 10.13
C THR A 295 3.69 26.40 9.45
N PRO A 296 3.75 26.25 8.12
CA PRO A 296 5.02 26.38 7.39
C PRO A 296 5.78 27.67 7.73
N GLY A 297 5.04 28.80 7.85
CA GLY A 297 5.63 30.09 8.21
C GLY A 297 6.23 30.13 9.60
N GLU A 298 5.52 29.60 10.61
CA GLU A 298 6.03 29.52 11.99
C GLU A 298 7.30 28.67 12.06
N LEU A 299 7.31 27.50 11.42
CA LEU A 299 8.46 26.60 11.44
C LEU A 299 9.71 27.20 10.77
N MET A 300 9.52 28.04 9.73
CA MET A 300 10.61 28.76 9.09
C MET A 300 11.26 29.83 9.98
N THR A 301 10.57 30.33 11.01
CA THR A 301 11.12 31.34 11.95
C THR A 301 12.04 30.71 12.99
N ILE A 302 11.99 29.40 13.22
CA ILE A 302 12.82 28.72 14.21
C ILE A 302 14.28 28.66 13.72
N GLU A 303 15.19 29.37 14.37
CA GLU A 303 16.56 29.54 13.88
C GLU A 303 17.35 28.22 13.69
N LYS A 304 17.12 27.23 14.55
CA LYS A 304 17.73 25.90 14.48
C LYS A 304 16.71 24.80 14.24
N GLY A 305 15.59 25.16 13.59
CA GLY A 305 14.50 24.24 13.33
C GLY A 305 14.89 23.15 12.33
N VAL A 306 14.40 21.94 12.58
CA VAL A 306 14.62 20.78 11.71
C VAL A 306 13.95 21.03 10.36
N PHE A 307 12.71 21.59 10.34
CA PHE A 307 12.01 21.95 9.12
C PHE A 307 12.81 22.93 8.27
N ARG A 308 13.32 24.01 8.89
CA ARG A 308 14.14 25.01 8.21
C ARG A 308 15.41 24.38 7.62
N GLY A 309 16.04 23.46 8.36
CA GLY A 309 17.21 22.71 7.88
C GLY A 309 16.87 21.88 6.64
N LEU A 310 15.74 21.15 6.66
CA LEU A 310 15.27 20.37 5.52
C LEU A 310 15.00 21.24 4.29
N VAL A 311 14.38 22.43 4.46
CA VAL A 311 14.14 23.38 3.38
C VAL A 311 15.45 23.91 2.78
N GLN A 312 16.46 24.16 3.60
CA GLN A 312 17.78 24.60 3.11
C GLN A 312 18.53 23.49 2.35
N GLU A 313 18.39 22.24 2.80
CA GLU A 313 19.01 21.06 2.16
C GLU A 313 18.30 20.67 0.84
N SER A 314 17.02 20.95 0.69
CA SER A 314 16.19 20.53 -0.49
C SER A 314 16.56 21.25 -1.80
N GLY A 315 17.27 22.38 -1.76
CA GLY A 315 17.54 23.22 -2.92
C GLY A 315 16.32 24.02 -3.43
N GLU A 316 15.14 23.83 -2.85
CA GLU A 316 13.87 24.49 -3.23
C GLU A 316 13.55 25.70 -2.33
N SER A 317 14.50 26.16 -1.52
CA SER A 317 14.26 27.15 -0.47
C SER A 317 13.62 28.46 -0.95
N VAL A 318 13.99 28.93 -2.14
CA VAL A 318 13.42 30.15 -2.72
C VAL A 318 11.95 29.97 -3.09
N VAL A 319 11.61 28.86 -3.74
CA VAL A 319 10.23 28.53 -4.16
C VAL A 319 9.33 28.36 -2.93
N ILE A 320 9.81 27.61 -1.93
CA ILE A 320 9.07 27.37 -0.68
C ILE A 320 8.81 28.68 0.07
N GLN A 321 9.81 29.55 0.19
CA GLN A 321 9.65 30.87 0.83
C GLN A 321 8.64 31.75 0.10
N GLN A 322 8.64 31.74 -1.23
CA GLN A 322 7.66 32.48 -2.02
C GLN A 322 6.23 31.96 -1.81
N MET A 323 6.05 30.65 -1.77
CA MET A 323 4.75 30.02 -1.50
C MET A 323 4.24 30.33 -0.08
N ILE A 324 5.10 30.28 0.93
CA ILE A 324 4.74 30.60 2.33
C ILE A 324 4.31 32.07 2.47
N HIS A 325 4.91 33.00 1.72
CA HIS A 325 4.57 34.44 1.77
C HIS A 325 3.38 34.83 0.87
N GLY A 326 2.66 33.89 0.29
CA GLY A 326 1.45 34.13 -0.47
C GLY A 326 1.66 34.70 -1.89
N ASN A 327 2.89 34.71 -2.37
CA ASN A 327 3.17 35.01 -3.76
C ASN A 327 2.89 33.74 -4.59
N THR A 328 1.65 33.64 -5.06
CA THR A 328 1.23 32.55 -5.96
C THR A 328 2.09 32.64 -7.23
N ILE A 329 3.04 31.73 -7.36
CA ILE A 329 3.68 31.54 -8.66
C ILE A 329 2.64 30.78 -9.49
N GLU A 330 2.09 31.41 -10.52
CA GLU A 330 1.43 30.72 -11.62
C GLU A 330 2.51 29.84 -12.30
N LEU A 331 2.60 28.56 -11.92
CA LEU A 331 3.41 27.55 -12.57
C LEU A 331 2.64 26.91 -13.72
#